data_aea4427df628f1b30215de03c863466e
#
_entry.id   aea4427df628f1b30215de03c863466e
#
_cell.length_a   1.000
_cell.length_b   1.000
_cell.length_c   1.000
_cell.angle_alpha   90.00
_cell.angle_beta   90.00
_cell.angle_gamma   90.00
#
_symmetry.space_group_name_H-M   'P 1'
#
loop_
_entity.id
_entity.type
_entity.pdbx_description
1 polymer ?
#
loop_
_entity_poly.entity_id
_entity_poly.type
_entity_poly.pdbx_seq_one_letter_code
_entity_poly.pdbx_strand_id
1 'polypeptide(L)'
;AASAGSKYLQSDTTDGFAGIDIHDKYVVTGTPCQIASFRRYIRRFRVESNFILVDFFCHGVPSMLLWQKYLRTIGENAKLTDIKWRSKRRGWHDSWAMDYTYSASDGIAKGFSALSDGDLFYKIFLKDMCLGSACYKQCKYKLDNSAADLRVGDLWGSRYQDNEQGVSALIPFTERGQNIVEILQGCHISEISFETAAEGQMRENARQPGNYDHIMSLLRNPKISLRQIERYVTRREQLTRIVNHARHPTATMRKLIKRIAK
;
A
#
# COMPACT_ATOMS: atom_id res chain seq x y z
N ALA A 1 17.57 -9.26 -3.31
CA ALA A 1 17.57 -8.00 -2.53
C ALA A 1 16.71 -6.90 -3.16
N ALA A 2 16.73 -6.69 -4.47
CA ALA A 2 15.95 -5.63 -5.15
C ALA A 2 14.42 -5.81 -5.04
N SER A 3 13.93 -7.03 -4.87
CA SER A 3 12.50 -7.35 -4.73
C SER A 3 11.95 -7.19 -3.30
N ALA A 4 12.81 -7.12 -2.28
CA ALA A 4 12.42 -7.15 -0.88
C ALA A 4 11.79 -5.85 -0.34
N GLY A 5 11.84 -4.73 -1.08
CA GLY A 5 11.27 -3.45 -0.64
C GLY A 5 9.77 -3.32 -0.93
N SER A 6 9.06 -2.52 -0.14
CA SER A 6 7.69 -2.11 -0.43
C SER A 6 7.59 -1.38 -1.76
N LYS A 7 6.47 -1.52 -2.46
CA LYS A 7 6.18 -0.88 -3.75
C LYS A 7 4.72 -0.42 -3.75
N TYR A 8 4.52 0.87 -4.06
CA TYR A 8 3.18 1.48 -4.04
C TYR A 8 2.65 1.81 -5.44
N LEU A 9 3.45 1.60 -6.47
CA LEU A 9 3.02 1.75 -7.85
C LEU A 9 2.78 0.38 -8.46
N GLN A 10 1.68 0.24 -9.18
CA GLN A 10 1.36 -1.00 -9.88
C GLN A 10 2.22 -1.11 -11.14
N SER A 11 2.91 -2.24 -11.29
CA SER A 11 3.61 -2.58 -12.52
C SER A 11 2.62 -3.04 -13.61
N ASP A 12 2.97 -2.84 -14.85
CA ASP A 12 2.36 -3.57 -15.95
C ASP A 12 2.82 -5.03 -15.88
N THR A 13 1.86 -5.94 -15.85
CA THR A 13 2.14 -7.39 -15.76
C THR A 13 2.11 -8.09 -17.12
N THR A 14 1.76 -7.39 -18.19
CA THR A 14 1.62 -7.98 -19.52
C THR A 14 2.95 -8.52 -20.03
N ASP A 15 3.97 -7.67 -20.04
CA ASP A 15 5.32 -8.06 -20.47
C ASP A 15 5.95 -9.09 -19.53
N GLY A 16 5.70 -8.93 -18.21
CA GLY A 16 6.17 -9.88 -17.21
C GLY A 16 5.59 -11.27 -17.40
N PHE A 17 4.32 -11.39 -17.75
CA PHE A 17 3.68 -12.68 -18.01
C PHE A 17 4.14 -13.28 -19.34
N ALA A 18 4.32 -12.47 -20.36
CA ALA A 18 4.78 -12.92 -21.68
C ALA A 18 6.23 -13.43 -21.67
N GLY A 19 7.06 -12.89 -20.78
CA GLY A 19 8.48 -13.27 -20.64
C GLY A 19 8.76 -14.46 -19.74
N ILE A 20 7.74 -15.08 -19.12
CA ILE A 20 7.92 -16.23 -18.24
C ILE A 20 7.95 -17.52 -19.07
N ASP A 21 9.02 -18.32 -18.92
CA ASP A 21 8.99 -19.71 -19.36
C ASP A 21 8.18 -20.54 -18.35
N ILE A 22 7.01 -20.98 -18.76
CA ILE A 22 6.09 -21.75 -17.90
C ILE A 22 6.63 -23.10 -17.44
N HIS A 23 7.72 -23.58 -18.03
CA HIS A 23 8.38 -24.85 -17.66
C HIS A 23 9.42 -24.68 -16.55
N ASP A 24 9.85 -23.46 -16.28
CA ASP A 24 10.76 -23.14 -15.21
C ASP A 24 10.03 -22.90 -13.86
N LYS A 25 10.79 -22.91 -12.76
CA LYS A 25 10.26 -22.70 -11.41
C LYS A 25 10.44 -21.26 -10.97
N TYR A 26 9.35 -20.65 -10.51
CA TYR A 26 9.33 -19.25 -10.08
C TYR A 26 8.63 -19.02 -8.74
N VAL A 27 9.08 -18.02 -8.03
CA VAL A 27 8.28 -17.34 -7.00
C VAL A 27 7.74 -16.04 -7.63
N VAL A 28 6.42 -15.93 -7.74
CA VAL A 28 5.76 -14.77 -8.33
C VAL A 28 5.10 -13.96 -7.23
N THR A 29 5.49 -12.69 -7.12
CA THR A 29 4.93 -11.75 -6.14
C THR A 29 4.11 -10.65 -6.83
N GLY A 30 3.01 -10.24 -6.21
CA GLY A 30 2.19 -9.17 -6.77
C GLY A 30 1.03 -8.78 -5.87
N THR A 31 0.25 -7.79 -6.31
CA THR A 31 -1.00 -7.48 -5.63
C THR A 31 -1.94 -8.69 -5.71
N PRO A 32 -2.87 -8.87 -4.76
CA PRO A 32 -3.77 -10.04 -4.76
C PRO A 32 -4.53 -10.23 -6.08
N CYS A 33 -4.93 -9.14 -6.73
CA CYS A 33 -5.62 -9.21 -8.02
C CYS A 33 -4.69 -9.61 -9.19
N GLN A 34 -3.41 -9.19 -9.17
CA GLN A 34 -2.40 -9.65 -10.14
C GLN A 34 -2.12 -11.13 -9.95
N ILE A 35 -1.91 -11.58 -8.72
CA ILE A 35 -1.69 -12.99 -8.40
C ILE A 35 -2.90 -13.85 -8.81
N ALA A 36 -4.12 -13.39 -8.57
CA ALA A 36 -5.31 -14.11 -9.00
C ALA A 36 -5.43 -14.20 -10.55
N SER A 37 -5.00 -13.16 -11.25
CA SER A 37 -4.92 -13.19 -12.71
C SER A 37 -3.86 -14.18 -13.19
N PHE A 38 -2.67 -14.15 -12.58
CA PHE A 38 -1.59 -15.07 -12.93
C PHE A 38 -1.94 -16.52 -12.61
N ARG A 39 -2.59 -16.80 -11.48
CA ARG A 39 -3.07 -18.16 -11.17
C ARG A 39 -4.03 -18.70 -12.25
N ARG A 40 -4.95 -17.85 -12.74
CA ARG A 40 -5.83 -18.27 -13.86
C ARG A 40 -5.03 -18.55 -15.14
N TYR A 41 -3.99 -17.78 -15.40
CA TYR A 41 -3.12 -17.97 -16.54
C TYR A 41 -2.40 -19.32 -16.48
N ILE A 42 -1.67 -19.64 -15.40
CA ILE A 42 -0.91 -20.89 -15.26
C ILE A 42 -1.81 -22.13 -15.16
N ARG A 43 -3.02 -21.99 -14.60
CA ARG A 43 -4.03 -23.06 -14.61
C ARG A 43 -4.43 -23.50 -16.01
N ARG A 44 -4.53 -22.56 -16.93
CA ARG A 44 -4.87 -22.87 -18.32
C ARG A 44 -3.84 -23.80 -18.98
N PHE A 45 -2.60 -23.71 -18.56
CA PHE A 45 -1.50 -24.55 -19.06
C PHE A 45 -1.21 -25.76 -18.16
N ARG A 46 -1.90 -25.91 -17.04
CA ARG A 46 -1.70 -26.98 -16.05
C ARG A 46 -0.29 -27.04 -15.47
N VAL A 47 0.35 -25.89 -15.29
CA VAL A 47 1.75 -25.75 -14.81
C VAL A 47 1.85 -25.12 -13.42
N GLU A 48 0.78 -25.15 -12.62
CA GLU A 48 0.74 -24.54 -11.29
C GLU A 48 1.83 -25.07 -10.35
N SER A 49 2.30 -26.32 -10.57
CA SER A 49 3.38 -26.92 -9.79
C SER A 49 4.71 -26.17 -9.90
N ASN A 50 4.92 -25.42 -10.96
CA ASN A 50 6.14 -24.68 -11.22
C ASN A 50 6.18 -23.30 -10.52
N PHE A 51 5.09 -22.89 -9.90
CA PHE A 51 4.95 -21.53 -9.37
C PHE A 51 4.58 -21.54 -7.89
N ILE A 52 5.28 -20.71 -7.11
CA ILE A 52 4.89 -20.31 -5.77
C ILE A 52 4.32 -18.89 -5.89
N LEU A 53 3.07 -18.71 -5.50
CA LEU A 53 2.38 -17.43 -5.63
C LEU A 53 2.30 -16.73 -4.28
N VAL A 54 2.82 -15.51 -4.22
CA VAL A 54 2.84 -14.70 -2.99
C VAL A 54 2.12 -13.38 -3.24
N ASP A 55 1.05 -13.12 -2.50
CA ASP A 55 0.44 -11.81 -2.44
C ASP A 55 0.79 -11.07 -1.13
N PHE A 56 0.29 -9.86 -0.96
CA PHE A 56 0.52 -9.07 0.23
C PHE A 56 -0.73 -8.33 0.68
N PHE A 57 -0.72 -7.85 1.92
CA PHE A 57 -1.77 -6.96 2.42
C PHE A 57 -1.84 -5.70 1.56
N CYS A 58 -2.85 -5.64 0.69
CA CYS A 58 -3.00 -4.57 -0.28
C CYS A 58 -4.04 -3.56 0.18
N HIS A 59 -3.59 -2.36 0.51
CA HIS A 59 -4.46 -1.23 0.84
C HIS A 59 -5.34 -0.81 -0.35
N GLY A 60 -4.73 -0.74 -1.51
CA GLY A 60 -5.25 -0.29 -2.78
C GLY A 60 -4.12 0.31 -3.61
N VAL A 61 -4.34 0.51 -4.89
CA VAL A 61 -3.32 1.05 -5.80
C VAL A 61 -3.64 2.50 -6.13
N PRO A 62 -2.75 3.45 -5.82
CA PRO A 62 -2.96 4.85 -6.16
C PRO A 62 -2.88 5.07 -7.68
N SER A 63 -3.59 6.08 -8.17
CA SER A 63 -3.51 6.49 -9.56
C SER A 63 -2.08 6.92 -9.92
N MET A 64 -1.61 6.51 -11.10
CA MET A 64 -0.33 6.95 -11.65
C MET A 64 -0.26 8.48 -11.82
N LEU A 65 -1.41 9.16 -11.97
CA LEU A 65 -1.47 10.62 -12.00
C LEU A 65 -1.00 11.27 -10.68
N LEU A 66 -1.28 10.63 -9.54
CA LEU A 66 -0.73 11.10 -8.25
C LEU A 66 0.79 11.04 -8.27
N TRP A 67 1.35 9.93 -8.71
CA TRP A 67 2.80 9.75 -8.80
C TRP A 67 3.45 10.75 -9.75
N GLN A 68 2.91 10.92 -10.95
CA GLN A 68 3.43 11.87 -11.93
C GLN A 68 3.42 13.31 -11.39
N LYS A 69 2.39 13.71 -10.65
CA LYS A 69 2.37 15.02 -9.99
C LYS A 69 3.35 15.10 -8.81
N TYR A 70 3.54 14.01 -8.09
CA TYR A 70 4.49 13.97 -6.99
C TYR A 70 5.93 14.15 -7.50
N LEU A 71 6.30 13.50 -8.59
CA LEU A 71 7.62 13.67 -9.21
C LEU A 71 7.94 15.14 -9.53
N ARG A 72 6.95 15.91 -9.98
CA ARG A 72 7.13 17.36 -10.22
C ARG A 72 7.39 18.15 -8.94
N THR A 73 7.08 17.63 -7.77
CA THR A 73 7.42 18.28 -6.48
C THR A 73 8.88 18.10 -6.10
N ILE A 74 9.54 17.08 -6.61
CA ILE A 74 10.96 16.80 -6.40
C ILE A 74 11.80 17.77 -7.27
N GLY A 75 11.36 18.03 -8.49
CA GLY A 75 11.97 18.98 -9.41
C GLY A 75 11.38 18.85 -10.80
N GLU A 76 11.21 19.97 -11.52
CA GLU A 76 10.57 19.98 -12.85
C GLU A 76 11.28 19.08 -13.87
N ASN A 77 12.60 18.97 -13.77
CA ASN A 77 13.45 18.14 -14.64
C ASN A 77 14.13 16.99 -13.89
N ALA A 78 13.75 16.73 -12.64
CA ALA A 78 14.34 15.66 -11.85
C ALA A 78 13.93 14.29 -12.41
N LYS A 79 14.92 13.53 -12.86
CA LYS A 79 14.72 12.14 -13.26
C LYS A 79 15.05 11.23 -12.10
N LEU A 80 14.02 10.60 -11.53
CA LEU A 80 14.20 9.64 -10.47
C LEU A 80 14.96 8.41 -10.99
N THR A 81 16.05 8.06 -10.32
CA THR A 81 16.89 6.90 -10.68
C THR A 81 16.74 5.75 -9.70
N ASP A 82 16.40 6.05 -8.45
CA ASP A 82 16.11 5.02 -7.44
C ASP A 82 15.09 5.53 -6.42
N ILE A 83 14.30 4.61 -5.86
CA ILE A 83 13.36 4.88 -4.79
C ILE A 83 13.24 3.70 -3.84
N LYS A 84 13.35 4.00 -2.57
CA LYS A 84 13.08 3.12 -1.45
C LYS A 84 11.82 3.57 -0.74
N TRP A 85 10.74 2.86 -0.96
CA TRP A 85 9.49 3.04 -0.23
C TRP A 85 9.61 2.47 1.19
N ARG A 86 8.85 3.02 2.12
CA ARG A 86 8.84 2.57 3.51
C ARG A 86 10.24 2.57 4.12
N SER A 87 10.95 3.68 3.95
CA SER A 87 12.26 3.88 4.56
C SER A 87 12.16 3.82 6.08
N LYS A 88 12.94 2.93 6.69
CA LYS A 88 13.01 2.75 8.14
C LYS A 88 14.10 3.61 8.79
N ARG A 89 14.55 4.67 8.13
CA ARG A 89 15.60 5.59 8.62
C ARG A 89 15.26 6.18 10.01
N ARG A 90 13.96 6.37 10.28
CA ARG A 90 13.44 6.92 11.54
C ARG A 90 12.67 5.90 12.36
N GLY A 91 12.93 4.60 12.19
CA GLY A 91 12.23 3.51 12.85
C GLY A 91 11.02 2.98 12.07
N TRP A 92 10.38 1.98 12.62
CA TRP A 92 9.23 1.31 12.02
C TRP A 92 7.99 2.21 11.97
N HIS A 93 7.68 2.90 13.06
CA HIS A 93 6.45 3.71 13.17
C HIS A 93 6.45 4.93 12.25
N ASP A 94 7.61 5.53 11.97
CA ASP A 94 7.75 6.64 11.00
C ASP A 94 8.19 6.17 9.61
N SER A 95 7.93 4.91 9.27
CA SER A 95 8.34 4.32 7.99
C SER A 95 7.40 4.64 6.80
N TRP A 96 6.34 5.44 6.98
CA TRP A 96 5.64 6.07 5.86
C TRP A 96 6.53 7.17 5.26
N ALA A 97 7.67 6.74 4.73
CA ALA A 97 8.73 7.59 4.24
C ALA A 97 9.36 7.01 2.97
N MET A 98 10.00 7.87 2.18
CA MET A 98 10.73 7.51 0.97
C MET A 98 12.15 8.06 1.04
N ASP A 99 13.15 7.21 0.73
CA ASP A 99 14.46 7.65 0.25
C ASP A 99 14.46 7.59 -1.26
N TYR A 100 14.99 8.58 -1.93
CA TYR A 100 15.08 8.59 -3.39
C TYR A 100 16.35 9.26 -3.88
N THR A 101 16.80 8.82 -5.06
CA THR A 101 17.92 9.39 -5.77
C THR A 101 17.41 9.92 -7.12
N TYR A 102 17.84 11.10 -7.50
CA TYR A 102 17.43 11.73 -8.75
C TYR A 102 18.58 12.48 -9.40
N SER A 103 18.54 12.57 -10.72
CA SER A 103 19.43 13.45 -11.48
C SER A 103 18.86 14.86 -11.51
N ALA A 104 19.68 15.82 -11.13
CA ALA A 104 19.44 17.26 -11.21
C ALA A 104 20.43 17.89 -12.18
N SER A 105 20.31 19.21 -12.45
CA SER A 105 21.24 19.97 -13.29
C SER A 105 22.71 19.84 -12.85
N ASP A 106 22.90 19.73 -11.55
CA ASP A 106 24.24 19.77 -10.91
C ASP A 106 24.79 18.37 -10.58
N GLY A 107 24.14 17.30 -11.09
CA GLY A 107 24.54 15.92 -10.86
C GLY A 107 23.47 15.05 -10.17
N ILE A 108 23.93 14.05 -9.42
CA ILE A 108 23.04 13.12 -8.69
C ILE A 108 22.79 13.65 -7.28
N ALA A 109 21.53 13.84 -6.94
CA ALA A 109 21.07 14.27 -5.62
C ALA A 109 20.25 13.16 -4.92
N LYS A 110 20.23 13.21 -3.58
CA LYS A 110 19.43 12.32 -2.74
C LYS A 110 18.39 13.13 -1.98
N GLY A 111 17.21 12.56 -1.82
CA GLY A 111 16.12 13.14 -1.05
C GLY A 111 15.53 12.14 -0.06
N PHE A 112 14.86 12.70 0.94
CA PHE A 112 14.06 11.96 1.91
C PHE A 112 12.77 12.73 2.15
N SER A 113 11.64 12.04 2.23
CA SER A 113 10.34 12.63 2.55
C SER A 113 9.53 11.64 3.38
N ALA A 114 8.94 12.12 4.48
CA ALA A 114 8.13 11.31 5.37
C ALA A 114 6.75 11.91 5.57
N LEU A 115 5.76 11.06 5.88
CA LEU A 115 4.41 11.49 6.21
C LEU A 115 4.40 12.44 7.41
N SER A 116 5.22 12.17 8.42
CA SER A 116 5.42 13.03 9.60
C SER A 116 5.92 14.43 9.25
N ASP A 117 6.74 14.55 8.20
CA ASP A 117 7.21 15.84 7.65
C ASP A 117 6.21 16.45 6.66
N GLY A 118 5.11 15.76 6.40
CA GLY A 118 4.06 16.27 5.53
C GLY A 118 4.14 15.83 4.07
N ASP A 119 4.75 14.68 3.79
CA ASP A 119 4.82 14.12 2.44
C ASP A 119 3.47 14.09 1.74
N LEU A 120 3.41 14.65 0.53
CA LEU A 120 2.17 14.86 -0.21
C LEU A 120 1.63 13.58 -0.83
N PHE A 121 2.51 12.64 -1.22
CA PHE A 121 2.08 11.38 -1.78
C PHE A 121 1.36 10.54 -0.72
N TYR A 122 1.99 10.31 0.41
CA TYR A 122 1.40 9.55 1.51
C TYR A 122 0.16 10.22 2.10
N LYS A 123 0.14 11.54 2.24
CA LYS A 123 -1.05 12.27 2.69
C LYS A 123 -2.29 12.04 1.84
N ILE A 124 -2.14 11.96 0.53
CA ILE A 124 -3.26 11.75 -0.40
C ILE A 124 -3.57 10.26 -0.55
N PHE A 125 -2.54 9.42 -0.64
CA PHE A 125 -2.68 7.97 -0.79
C PHE A 125 -3.38 7.32 0.40
N LEU A 126 -2.91 7.58 1.63
CA LEU A 126 -3.44 6.98 2.86
C LEU A 126 -4.85 7.48 3.25
N LYS A 127 -5.34 8.50 2.58
CA LYS A 127 -6.72 8.98 2.69
C LYS A 127 -7.65 8.39 1.63
N ASP A 128 -7.19 7.44 0.86
CA ASP A 128 -7.94 6.77 -0.21
C ASP A 128 -8.46 7.72 -1.30
N MET A 129 -7.80 8.88 -1.51
CA MET A 129 -8.37 9.94 -2.34
C MET A 129 -8.37 9.64 -3.84
N CYS A 130 -7.48 8.76 -4.32
CA CYS A 130 -7.29 8.53 -5.74
C CYS A 130 -6.81 7.10 -6.06
N LEU A 131 -7.37 6.10 -5.41
CA LEU A 131 -7.12 4.71 -5.75
C LEU A 131 -7.81 4.35 -7.08
N GLY A 132 -7.40 3.24 -7.68
CA GLY A 132 -8.11 2.68 -8.83
C GLY A 132 -9.57 2.34 -8.47
N SER A 133 -10.50 2.61 -9.37
CA SER A 133 -11.95 2.42 -9.13
C SER A 133 -12.30 1.01 -8.68
N ALA A 134 -11.62 0.00 -9.20
CA ALA A 134 -11.78 -1.40 -8.82
C ALA A 134 -11.38 -1.66 -7.35
N CYS A 135 -10.43 -0.90 -6.79
CA CYS A 135 -10.01 -1.04 -5.39
C CYS A 135 -11.14 -0.67 -4.41
N TYR A 136 -12.04 0.23 -4.79
CA TYR A 136 -13.17 0.63 -3.95
C TYR A 136 -14.36 -0.33 -4.03
N LYS A 137 -14.70 -0.80 -5.23
CA LYS A 137 -15.99 -1.45 -5.49
C LYS A 137 -15.91 -2.93 -5.83
N GLN A 138 -14.78 -3.38 -6.36
CA GLN A 138 -14.67 -4.70 -6.98
C GLN A 138 -13.54 -5.55 -6.40
N CYS A 139 -12.83 -5.07 -5.39
CA CYS A 139 -11.79 -5.86 -4.75
C CYS A 139 -12.42 -7.05 -4.00
N LYS A 140 -12.04 -8.27 -4.41
CA LYS A 140 -12.51 -9.53 -3.83
C LYS A 140 -11.50 -10.17 -2.89
N TYR A 141 -10.34 -9.52 -2.67
CA TYR A 141 -9.16 -10.14 -2.06
C TYR A 141 -8.85 -9.53 -0.68
N LYS A 142 -9.88 -9.08 0.02
CA LYS A 142 -9.75 -8.63 1.41
C LYS A 142 -9.85 -9.81 2.38
N LEU A 143 -9.45 -9.58 3.63
CA LEU A 143 -9.42 -10.58 4.69
C LEU A 143 -8.73 -11.88 4.25
N ASP A 144 -9.43 -12.99 4.42
CA ASP A 144 -9.03 -14.37 4.17
C ASP A 144 -9.15 -14.80 2.70
N ASN A 145 -9.60 -13.92 1.81
CA ASN A 145 -9.74 -14.27 0.41
C ASN A 145 -8.47 -13.96 -0.39
N SER A 146 -7.77 -15.01 -0.79
CA SER A 146 -6.58 -14.93 -1.63
C SER A 146 -6.56 -16.05 -2.68
N ALA A 147 -5.93 -15.75 -3.80
CA ALA A 147 -5.56 -16.72 -4.82
C ALA A 147 -4.06 -17.09 -4.75
N ALA A 148 -3.32 -16.59 -3.77
CA ALA A 148 -1.91 -16.91 -3.55
C ALA A 148 -1.72 -18.22 -2.78
N ASP A 149 -0.50 -18.71 -2.71
CA ASP A 149 -0.12 -19.78 -1.79
C ASP A 149 0.18 -19.18 -0.40
N LEU A 150 0.80 -17.99 -0.40
CA LEU A 150 1.13 -17.23 0.80
C LEU A 150 0.72 -15.77 0.64
N ARG A 151 0.26 -15.17 1.73
CA ARG A 151 0.16 -13.71 1.89
C ARG A 151 1.20 -13.23 2.89
N VAL A 152 1.89 -12.16 2.54
CA VAL A 152 2.83 -11.49 3.45
C VAL A 152 2.35 -10.08 3.75
N GLY A 153 2.76 -9.53 4.86
CA GLY A 153 2.46 -8.12 5.15
C GLY A 153 3.03 -7.66 6.47
N ASP A 154 2.95 -6.36 6.68
CA ASP A 154 3.32 -5.75 7.93
C ASP A 154 2.24 -6.03 8.99
N LEU A 155 2.65 -6.30 10.21
CA LEU A 155 1.74 -6.51 11.33
C LEU A 155 1.60 -5.21 12.13
N TRP A 156 0.49 -4.49 11.90
CA TRP A 156 0.24 -3.16 12.43
C TRP A 156 -0.48 -3.13 13.78
N GLY A 157 -0.98 -4.25 14.24
CA GLY A 157 -1.82 -4.33 15.42
C GLY A 157 -1.12 -3.87 16.71
N SER A 158 -1.93 -3.65 17.73
CA SER A 158 -1.50 -3.18 19.06
C SER A 158 -0.50 -4.12 19.76
N ARG A 159 -0.54 -5.42 19.41
CA ARG A 159 0.32 -6.45 20.03
C ARG A 159 1.82 -6.16 19.91
N TYR A 160 2.27 -5.53 18.82
CA TYR A 160 3.68 -5.27 18.53
C TYR A 160 3.99 -3.79 18.36
N GLN A 161 3.15 -2.93 18.92
CA GLN A 161 3.28 -1.47 18.78
C GLN A 161 4.62 -0.90 19.29
N ASP A 162 5.29 -1.58 20.21
CA ASP A 162 6.57 -1.14 20.77
C ASP A 162 7.78 -1.70 19.99
N ASN A 163 7.55 -2.48 18.92
CA ASN A 163 8.60 -3.09 18.11
C ASN A 163 9.02 -2.19 16.95
N GLU A 164 10.09 -1.42 17.11
CA GLU A 164 10.65 -0.52 16.09
C GLU A 164 11.36 -1.22 14.94
N GLN A 165 11.61 -2.52 15.03
CA GLN A 165 12.14 -3.32 13.91
C GLN A 165 11.03 -3.77 12.94
N GLY A 166 9.79 -3.80 13.42
CA GLY A 166 8.62 -4.29 12.72
C GLY A 166 8.50 -5.81 12.74
N VAL A 167 7.27 -6.27 12.61
CA VAL A 167 6.93 -7.70 12.54
C VAL A 167 6.16 -7.95 11.26
N SER A 168 6.46 -9.06 10.58
CA SER A 168 5.75 -9.48 9.36
C SER A 168 4.74 -10.57 9.69
N ALA A 169 3.58 -10.51 9.05
CA ALA A 169 2.61 -11.60 9.06
C ALA A 169 2.84 -12.50 7.84
N LEU A 170 2.71 -13.81 8.05
CA LEU A 170 2.66 -14.82 6.98
C LEU A 170 1.35 -15.58 7.12
N ILE A 171 0.58 -15.67 6.03
CA ILE A 171 -0.71 -16.36 6.00
C ILE A 171 -0.70 -17.38 4.86
N PRO A 172 -0.64 -18.69 5.13
CA PRO A 172 -0.78 -19.71 4.12
C PRO A 172 -2.25 -19.88 3.71
N PHE A 173 -2.51 -20.01 2.40
CA PHE A 173 -3.82 -20.26 1.83
C PHE A 173 -3.94 -21.61 1.13
N THR A 174 -2.83 -22.29 0.94
CA THR A 174 -2.75 -23.62 0.32
C THR A 174 -1.84 -24.52 1.15
N GLU A 175 -1.96 -25.85 0.97
CA GLU A 175 -1.04 -26.82 1.56
C GLU A 175 0.42 -26.52 1.19
N ARG A 176 0.67 -26.10 -0.05
CA ARG A 176 2.01 -25.64 -0.47
C ARG A 176 2.50 -24.45 0.33
N GLY A 177 1.63 -23.47 0.58
CA GLY A 177 1.94 -22.31 1.42
C GLY A 177 2.27 -22.72 2.86
N GLN A 178 1.53 -23.67 3.42
CA GLN A 178 1.79 -24.21 4.75
C GLN A 178 3.16 -24.91 4.80
N ASN A 179 3.45 -25.79 3.87
CA ASN A 179 4.74 -26.48 3.78
C ASN A 179 5.93 -25.50 3.67
N ILE A 180 5.74 -24.37 2.97
CA ILE A 180 6.77 -23.32 2.88
C ILE A 180 7.02 -22.70 4.24
N VAL A 181 5.97 -22.37 4.99
CA VAL A 181 6.11 -21.78 6.35
C VAL A 181 6.86 -22.73 7.28
N GLU A 182 6.59 -24.02 7.21
CA GLU A 182 7.20 -25.03 8.08
C GLU A 182 8.70 -25.24 7.82
N ILE A 183 9.17 -25.02 6.58
CA ILE A 183 10.59 -25.18 6.22
C ILE A 183 11.39 -23.88 6.30
N LEU A 184 10.76 -22.74 6.62
CA LEU A 184 11.47 -21.46 6.72
C LEU A 184 12.55 -21.50 7.80
N GLN A 185 13.75 -21.03 7.42
CA GLN A 185 14.90 -20.94 8.32
C GLN A 185 15.38 -19.50 8.46
N GLY A 186 16.10 -19.22 9.54
CA GLY A 186 16.70 -17.91 9.79
C GLY A 186 15.70 -16.83 10.24
N CYS A 187 14.49 -17.21 10.64
CA CYS A 187 13.49 -16.33 11.23
C CYS A 187 12.83 -16.99 12.45
N HIS A 188 12.33 -16.16 13.36
CA HIS A 188 11.48 -16.61 14.46
C HIS A 188 10.02 -16.51 14.04
N ILE A 189 9.30 -17.63 14.09
CA ILE A 189 7.88 -17.71 13.73
C ILE A 189 7.08 -18.04 14.98
N SER A 190 6.01 -17.30 15.21
CA SER A 190 5.00 -17.58 16.25
C SER A 190 3.61 -17.54 15.64
N GLU A 191 2.78 -18.46 16.06
CA GLU A 191 1.39 -18.51 15.61
C GLU A 191 0.56 -17.43 16.30
N ILE A 192 -0.29 -16.78 15.53
CA ILE A 192 -1.25 -15.76 16.00
C ILE A 192 -2.58 -15.95 15.28
N SER A 193 -3.67 -15.40 15.85
CA SER A 193 -4.95 -15.43 15.18
C SER A 193 -4.96 -14.53 13.94
N PHE A 194 -5.81 -14.88 12.97
CA PHE A 194 -6.01 -14.08 11.76
C PHE A 194 -6.52 -12.67 12.10
N GLU A 195 -7.38 -12.54 13.10
CA GLU A 195 -7.90 -11.25 13.58
C GLU A 195 -6.78 -10.34 14.07
N THR A 196 -5.78 -10.89 14.76
CA THR A 196 -4.58 -10.16 15.19
C THR A 196 -3.75 -9.73 13.98
N ALA A 197 -3.55 -10.61 12.99
CA ALA A 197 -2.82 -10.29 11.77
C ALA A 197 -3.51 -9.21 10.93
N ALA A 198 -4.86 -9.20 10.90
CA ALA A 198 -5.67 -8.25 10.15
C ALA A 198 -6.03 -6.98 10.94
N GLU A 199 -5.50 -6.79 12.16
CA GLU A 199 -5.78 -5.60 12.96
C GLU A 199 -5.33 -4.33 12.24
N GLY A 200 -6.29 -3.42 11.96
CA GLY A 200 -6.00 -2.14 11.30
C GLY A 200 -5.81 -2.21 9.77
N GLN A 201 -5.94 -3.39 9.16
CA GLN A 201 -5.73 -3.55 7.72
C GLN A 201 -6.57 -4.67 7.09
N MET A 202 -6.74 -4.63 5.77
CA MET A 202 -7.34 -5.70 4.94
C MET A 202 -8.74 -6.16 5.30
N ARG A 203 -9.46 -5.49 6.20
CA ARG A 203 -10.80 -5.93 6.65
C ARG A 203 -11.88 -5.67 5.61
N GLU A 204 -11.80 -4.53 4.94
CA GLU A 204 -12.80 -4.10 3.97
C GLU A 204 -12.15 -3.32 2.81
N ASN A 205 -12.92 -3.09 1.76
CA ASN A 205 -12.47 -2.25 0.66
C ASN A 205 -12.32 -0.80 1.14
N ALA A 206 -11.35 -0.10 0.58
CA ALA A 206 -11.22 1.34 0.76
C ALA A 206 -12.54 2.03 0.37
N ARG A 207 -12.93 3.06 1.11
CA ARG A 207 -14.14 3.82 0.82
C ARG A 207 -13.87 4.89 -0.22
N GLN A 208 -14.58 4.82 -1.34
CA GLN A 208 -14.47 5.86 -2.37
C GLN A 208 -14.93 7.21 -1.82
N PRO A 209 -14.09 8.26 -1.88
CA PRO A 209 -14.50 9.59 -1.43
C PRO A 209 -15.58 10.18 -2.34
N GLY A 210 -16.56 10.88 -1.76
CA GLY A 210 -17.67 11.47 -2.53
C GLY A 210 -17.25 12.54 -3.56
N ASN A 211 -16.01 13.03 -3.48
CA ASN A 211 -15.41 13.99 -4.42
C ASN A 211 -14.33 13.35 -5.31
N TYR A 212 -14.35 12.03 -5.46
CA TYR A 212 -13.36 11.27 -6.25
C TYR A 212 -13.15 11.83 -7.65
N ASP A 213 -14.23 12.02 -8.42
CA ASP A 213 -14.16 12.50 -9.80
C ASP A 213 -13.56 13.91 -9.89
N HIS A 214 -13.86 14.77 -8.92
CA HIS A 214 -13.24 16.09 -8.85
C HIS A 214 -11.74 15.99 -8.54
N ILE A 215 -11.33 15.16 -7.58
CA ILE A 215 -9.90 14.93 -7.30
C ILE A 215 -9.17 14.39 -8.53
N MET A 216 -9.78 13.44 -9.23
CA MET A 216 -9.21 12.90 -10.47
C MET A 216 -9.11 13.96 -11.58
N SER A 217 -10.07 14.90 -11.67
CA SER A 217 -9.99 16.03 -12.61
C SER A 217 -8.84 16.98 -12.24
N LEU A 218 -8.65 17.28 -10.97
CA LEU A 218 -7.51 18.09 -10.49
C LEU A 218 -6.16 17.41 -10.76
N LEU A 219 -6.10 16.09 -10.59
CA LEU A 219 -4.89 15.31 -10.90
C LEU A 219 -4.55 15.34 -12.39
N ARG A 220 -5.54 15.35 -13.28
CA ARG A 220 -5.34 15.45 -14.74
C ARG A 220 -4.93 16.86 -15.17
N ASN A 221 -5.32 17.89 -14.45
CA ASN A 221 -5.04 19.26 -14.84
C ASN A 221 -3.56 19.61 -14.61
N PRO A 222 -2.76 19.87 -15.66
CA PRO A 222 -1.32 20.14 -15.51
C PRO A 222 -1.01 21.44 -14.76
N LYS A 223 -1.95 22.39 -14.72
CA LYS A 223 -1.79 23.70 -14.05
C LYS A 223 -1.98 23.62 -12.53
N ILE A 224 -2.57 22.56 -12.02
CA ILE A 224 -2.84 22.40 -10.59
C ILE A 224 -1.71 21.59 -9.94
N SER A 225 -1.02 22.16 -8.97
CA SER A 225 0.04 21.48 -8.23
C SER A 225 -0.52 20.48 -7.22
N LEU A 226 0.29 19.49 -6.84
CA LEU A 226 -0.09 18.50 -5.82
C LEU A 226 -0.37 19.17 -4.46
N ARG A 227 0.37 20.24 -4.12
CA ARG A 227 0.13 21.02 -2.90
C ARG A 227 -1.24 21.71 -2.89
N GLN A 228 -1.72 22.18 -4.04
CA GLN A 228 -3.08 22.75 -4.15
C GLN A 228 -4.15 21.67 -3.95
N ILE A 229 -3.94 20.47 -4.48
CA ILE A 229 -4.84 19.31 -4.31
C ILE A 229 -4.87 18.91 -2.83
N GLU A 230 -3.73 18.80 -2.17
CA GLU A 230 -3.66 18.47 -0.74
C GLU A 230 -4.40 19.51 0.13
N ARG A 231 -4.19 20.78 -0.13
CA ARG A 231 -4.92 21.86 0.57
C ARG A 231 -6.43 21.75 0.37
N TYR A 232 -6.88 21.44 -0.84
CA TYR A 232 -8.30 21.24 -1.13
C TYR A 232 -8.86 20.05 -0.30
N VAL A 233 -8.16 18.90 -0.31
CA VAL A 233 -8.55 17.71 0.46
C VAL A 233 -8.63 18.03 1.95
N THR A 234 -7.59 18.65 2.50
CA THR A 234 -7.51 18.96 3.93
C THR A 234 -8.61 19.95 4.36
N ARG A 235 -8.89 21.00 3.58
CA ARG A 235 -9.98 21.93 3.86
C ARG A 235 -11.35 21.24 3.86
N ARG A 236 -11.61 20.38 2.90
CA ARG A 236 -12.87 19.62 2.86
C ARG A 236 -13.04 18.68 4.04
N GLU A 237 -12.00 17.99 4.46
CA GLU A 237 -12.04 17.18 5.67
C GLU A 237 -12.35 18.00 6.92
N GLN A 238 -11.70 19.15 7.06
CA GLN A 238 -11.96 20.07 8.17
C GLN A 238 -13.43 20.53 8.20
N LEU A 239 -13.97 20.96 7.04
CA LEU A 239 -15.37 21.33 6.92
C LEU A 239 -16.31 20.17 7.25
N THR A 240 -16.02 18.97 6.74
CA THR A 240 -16.83 17.77 7.05
C THR A 240 -16.79 17.46 8.55
N ARG A 241 -15.65 17.60 9.21
CA ARG A 241 -15.54 17.44 10.67
C ARG A 241 -16.39 18.46 11.42
N ILE A 242 -16.32 19.74 11.05
CA ILE A 242 -17.11 20.81 11.66
C ILE A 242 -18.60 20.54 11.51
N VAL A 243 -19.06 20.20 10.29
CA VAL A 243 -20.48 19.89 10.03
C VAL A 243 -20.94 18.66 10.84
N ASN A 244 -20.12 17.61 10.91
CA ASN A 244 -20.45 16.42 11.70
C ASN A 244 -20.47 16.69 13.21
N HIS A 245 -19.59 17.57 13.71
CA HIS A 245 -19.63 18.02 15.12
C HIS A 245 -20.91 18.82 15.42
N ALA A 246 -21.29 19.70 14.51
CA ALA A 246 -22.52 20.48 14.65
C ALA A 246 -23.79 19.62 14.59
N ARG A 247 -23.79 18.56 13.76
CA ARG A 247 -24.93 17.62 13.64
C ARG A 247 -25.04 16.62 14.79
N HIS A 248 -23.92 16.27 15.44
CA HIS A 248 -23.87 15.24 16.49
C HIS A 248 -23.08 15.72 17.71
N PRO A 249 -23.53 16.76 18.43
CA PRO A 249 -22.76 17.34 19.53
C PRO A 249 -22.55 16.36 20.70
N THR A 250 -23.54 15.52 21.01
CA THR A 250 -23.48 14.54 22.09
C THR A 250 -22.48 13.40 21.83
N ALA A 251 -22.37 12.94 20.58
CA ALA A 251 -21.39 11.93 20.20
C ALA A 251 -19.95 12.47 20.25
N THR A 252 -19.78 13.75 19.98
CA THR A 252 -18.49 14.45 20.08
C THR A 252 -18.06 14.59 21.54
N MET A 253 -18.99 14.98 22.41
CA MET A 253 -18.72 15.07 23.85
C MET A 253 -18.33 13.72 24.47
N ARG A 254 -19.01 12.65 24.10
CA ARG A 254 -18.65 11.27 24.54
C ARG A 254 -17.25 10.84 24.07
N LYS A 255 -16.82 11.22 22.86
CA LYS A 255 -15.45 10.96 22.38
C LYS A 255 -14.39 11.77 23.10
N LEU A 256 -14.70 13.02 23.45
CA LEU A 256 -13.81 13.89 24.24
C LEU A 256 -13.61 13.31 25.65
N ILE A 257 -14.69 12.95 26.33
CA ILE A 257 -14.65 12.38 27.68
C ILE A 257 -13.82 11.06 27.68
N LYS A 258 -13.98 10.21 26.67
CA LYS A 258 -13.16 8.98 26.54
C LYS A 258 -11.69 9.25 26.25
N ARG A 259 -11.31 10.42 25.73
CA ARG A 259 -9.91 10.81 25.50
C ARG A 259 -9.25 11.41 26.73
N ILE A 260 -10.04 12.04 27.61
CA ILE A 260 -9.56 12.64 28.87
C ILE A 260 -9.45 11.59 29.96
N ALA A 261 -10.20 10.47 29.83
CA ALA A 261 -10.19 9.34 30.78
C ALA A 261 -9.16 8.25 30.44
N LYS A 262 -8.32 8.47 29.45
CA LYS A 262 -7.14 7.65 29.10
C LYS A 262 -5.85 8.45 29.36
#